data_c04ef5b8654ecf4e5f9dccbdc1d1a795
#
_entry.id   c04ef5b8654ecf4e5f9dccbdc1d1a795
#
_cell.length_a   1.000
_cell.length_b   1.000
_cell.length_c   1.000
_cell.angle_alpha   90.00
_cell.angle_beta   90.00
_cell.angle_gamma   90.00
#
_symmetry.space_group_name_H-M   'P 1'
#
loop_
_entity.id
_entity.type
_entity.pdbx_description
1 polymer ?
#
loop_
_entity_poly.entity_id
_entity_poly.type
_entity_poly.pdbx_seq_one_letter_code
_entity_poly.pdbx_strand_id
1 'polypeptide(L)'
;MTCSTRLSAILLALAAWLPAADPLLKPGDRVAVIGDSITEQKQYSRFIEVYLLASSGVADLDIAQFGWGGERAGGWVSRGLKSIAWFNPTVATTCYGMNDGSYTTYTDAIGKTYRDATATYTEQMKKAGVREIVLGSPGVVDTVTWRNPVGAAVYNKNLEKLGELGKEVAAEKGVRHADVHHPMLEAMAKAKAAYGDGYHVGGGDGVHPDQNGHLLMAAAFLSALGCDGEIARITLAADGTATASAGHTVTKAEKGAVELDSVRWPYVLTGDGKSPNSTRGIAPHTDFIEKLDRFVVAMPECPWPKVKLSWGDKDVVVDGAQLKAGVNLMVLFTATPFDAPMDGLHKAVAAQQELETALVKGLINVNWRDRIEADAASKALLQQLIDRQVVIRNEKMAAVRALLKPVHHRIAVSAAQ
;
A
#
# COMPACT_ATOMS: atom_id res chain seq x y z
N MET A 1 68.31 28.56 11.26
CA MET A 1 67.48 27.90 10.20
C MET A 1 66.94 26.63 10.78
N THR A 2 65.72 26.66 11.31
CA THR A 2 65.06 25.52 11.91
C THR A 2 63.87 25.14 10.99
N CYS A 3 64.01 23.96 10.38
CA CYS A 3 63.02 23.37 9.48
C CYS A 3 61.96 22.65 10.33
N SER A 4 60.72 23.19 10.29
CA SER A 4 59.56 22.59 10.99
C SER A 4 58.79 21.70 10.02
N THR A 5 58.89 20.42 10.17
CA THR A 5 58.10 19.39 9.47
C THR A 5 56.72 19.25 10.12
N ARG A 6 55.64 19.69 9.41
CA ARG A 6 54.28 19.45 9.82
C ARG A 6 53.85 18.03 9.40
N LEU A 7 53.65 17.16 10.36
CA LEU A 7 52.99 15.88 10.18
C LEU A 7 51.47 16.14 10.07
N SER A 8 50.88 15.92 8.90
CA SER A 8 49.42 15.88 8.72
C SER A 8 48.93 14.46 9.06
N ALA A 9 48.23 14.35 10.18
CA ALA A 9 47.53 13.11 10.54
C ALA A 9 46.27 13.00 9.72
N ILE A 10 46.19 12.01 8.84
CA ILE A 10 44.97 11.62 8.12
C ILE A 10 44.14 10.75 9.09
N LEU A 11 43.04 11.32 9.63
CA LEU A 11 42.02 10.55 10.33
C LEU A 11 41.22 9.74 9.27
N LEU A 12 41.49 8.42 9.19
CA LEU A 12 40.57 7.49 8.56
C LEU A 12 39.34 7.35 9.48
N ALA A 13 38.21 7.95 9.08
CA ALA A 13 36.93 7.67 9.70
C ALA A 13 36.50 6.26 9.28
N LEU A 14 36.61 5.30 10.19
CA LEU A 14 35.92 4.01 10.06
C LEU A 14 34.41 4.29 10.12
N ALA A 15 33.75 4.29 8.99
CA ALA A 15 32.30 4.19 8.95
C ALA A 15 31.93 2.80 9.51
N ALA A 16 31.44 2.79 10.76
CA ALA A 16 30.86 1.60 11.33
C ALA A 16 29.66 1.21 10.46
N TRP A 17 29.74 0.06 9.80
CA TRP A 17 28.60 -0.60 9.19
C TRP A 17 27.64 -0.98 10.32
N LEU A 18 26.63 -0.15 10.55
CA LEU A 18 25.45 -0.59 11.28
C LEU A 18 24.82 -1.70 10.43
N PRO A 19 24.52 -2.88 11.00
CA PRO A 19 23.77 -3.88 10.26
C PRO A 19 22.47 -3.24 9.78
N ALA A 20 22.15 -3.39 8.50
CA ALA A 20 20.85 -2.96 7.97
C ALA A 20 19.78 -3.60 8.84
N ALA A 21 18.81 -2.78 9.32
CA ALA A 21 17.69 -3.31 10.09
C ALA A 21 17.03 -4.44 9.27
N ASP A 22 16.70 -5.54 9.92
CA ASP A 22 16.00 -6.66 9.27
C ASP A 22 14.81 -6.13 8.46
N PRO A 23 14.68 -6.53 7.18
CA PRO A 23 13.57 -6.07 6.36
C PRO A 23 12.25 -6.48 7.02
N LEU A 24 11.29 -5.56 7.06
CA LEU A 24 10.01 -5.77 7.72
C LEU A 24 9.23 -6.92 7.05
N LEU A 25 9.11 -6.86 5.73
CA LEU A 25 8.51 -7.93 4.93
C LEU A 25 9.60 -8.92 4.52
N LYS A 26 9.32 -10.21 4.70
CA LYS A 26 10.21 -11.32 4.36
C LYS A 26 9.55 -12.22 3.31
N PRO A 27 10.33 -12.88 2.44
CA PRO A 27 9.78 -13.87 1.53
C PRO A 27 8.92 -14.90 2.27
N GLY A 28 7.75 -15.20 1.72
CA GLY A 28 6.79 -16.12 2.32
C GLY A 28 5.91 -15.53 3.43
N ASP A 29 5.99 -14.23 3.71
CA ASP A 29 5.10 -13.59 4.68
C ASP A 29 3.63 -13.65 4.21
N ARG A 30 2.74 -13.83 5.21
CA ARG A 30 1.29 -13.77 5.05
C ARG A 30 0.77 -12.50 5.72
N VAL A 31 0.24 -11.58 4.91
CA VAL A 31 -0.19 -10.24 5.33
C VAL A 31 -1.71 -10.21 5.47
N ALA A 32 -2.22 -10.03 6.69
CA ALA A 32 -3.64 -9.83 6.95
C ALA A 32 -3.98 -8.32 6.93
N VAL A 33 -4.94 -7.92 6.07
CA VAL A 33 -5.48 -6.55 6.05
C VAL A 33 -6.82 -6.54 6.76
N ILE A 34 -6.87 -5.90 7.93
CA ILE A 34 -7.96 -6.01 8.91
C ILE A 34 -8.62 -4.64 9.11
N GLY A 35 -9.94 -4.59 9.25
CA GLY A 35 -10.66 -3.35 9.56
C GLY A 35 -12.18 -3.47 9.41
N ASP A 36 -12.82 -2.33 9.33
CA ASP A 36 -14.28 -2.19 9.27
C ASP A 36 -14.86 -2.25 7.83
N SER A 37 -15.98 -1.55 7.59
CA SER A 37 -16.65 -1.47 6.27
C SER A 37 -15.75 -0.91 5.18
N ILE A 38 -14.84 0.01 5.49
CA ILE A 38 -13.92 0.60 4.52
C ILE A 38 -12.94 -0.47 4.03
N THR A 39 -12.48 -1.36 4.91
CA THR A 39 -11.69 -2.54 4.52
C THR A 39 -12.52 -3.56 3.75
N GLU A 40 -13.78 -3.78 4.15
CA GLU A 40 -14.70 -4.69 3.47
C GLU A 40 -15.04 -4.26 2.03
N GLN A 41 -14.88 -2.98 1.68
CA GLN A 41 -14.98 -2.51 0.28
C GLN A 41 -13.90 -3.10 -0.64
N LYS A 42 -12.87 -3.73 -0.09
CA LYS A 42 -11.79 -4.40 -0.85
C LYS A 42 -11.09 -3.48 -1.87
N GLN A 43 -10.94 -2.19 -1.55
CA GLN A 43 -10.24 -1.26 -2.44
C GLN A 43 -8.81 -1.03 -1.97
N TYR A 44 -8.58 -0.43 -0.79
CA TYR A 44 -7.20 -0.22 -0.33
C TYR A 44 -6.48 -1.54 -0.02
N SER A 45 -7.21 -2.57 0.45
CA SER A 45 -6.65 -3.91 0.64
C SER A 45 -6.17 -4.51 -0.68
N ARG A 46 -6.94 -4.35 -1.76
CA ARG A 46 -6.53 -4.73 -3.11
C ARG A 46 -5.31 -3.93 -3.59
N PHE A 47 -5.27 -2.60 -3.33
CA PHE A 47 -4.12 -1.78 -3.72
C PHE A 47 -2.85 -2.20 -2.97
N ILE A 48 -2.95 -2.51 -1.67
CA ILE A 48 -1.84 -3.08 -0.89
C ILE A 48 -1.40 -4.42 -1.49
N GLU A 49 -2.32 -5.34 -1.74
CA GLU A 49 -2.01 -6.67 -2.26
C GLU A 49 -1.33 -6.58 -3.63
N VAL A 50 -1.91 -5.83 -4.57
CA VAL A 50 -1.35 -5.64 -5.91
C VAL A 50 0.05 -5.02 -5.84
N TYR A 51 0.25 -3.99 -5.01
CA TYR A 51 1.56 -3.38 -4.81
C TYR A 51 2.56 -4.36 -4.21
N LEU A 52 2.19 -5.09 -3.17
CA LEU A 52 3.07 -6.04 -2.51
C LEU A 52 3.50 -7.18 -3.46
N LEU A 53 2.60 -7.66 -4.30
CA LEU A 53 2.87 -8.73 -5.26
C LEU A 53 3.71 -8.27 -6.45
N ALA A 54 3.42 -7.09 -7.01
CA ALA A 54 4.04 -6.64 -8.27
C ALA A 54 5.20 -5.66 -8.07
N SER A 55 5.15 -4.81 -7.03
CA SER A 55 6.04 -3.65 -6.89
C SER A 55 7.04 -3.77 -5.75
N SER A 56 6.75 -4.54 -4.68
CA SER A 56 7.61 -4.58 -3.49
C SER A 56 8.98 -5.23 -3.73
N GLY A 57 9.07 -6.16 -4.69
CA GLY A 57 10.25 -6.98 -4.90
C GLY A 57 10.46 -8.08 -3.86
N VAL A 58 9.52 -8.27 -2.92
CA VAL A 58 9.56 -9.36 -1.92
C VAL A 58 8.84 -10.58 -2.49
N ALA A 59 9.53 -11.72 -2.51
CA ALA A 59 9.01 -12.95 -3.11
C ALA A 59 7.97 -13.65 -2.22
N ASP A 60 7.08 -14.42 -2.86
CA ASP A 60 6.18 -15.39 -2.23
C ASP A 60 5.23 -14.81 -1.17
N LEU A 61 4.94 -13.50 -1.23
CA LEU A 61 3.96 -12.90 -0.34
C LEU A 61 2.57 -13.46 -0.60
N ASP A 62 1.80 -13.64 0.47
CA ASP A 62 0.38 -13.96 0.43
C ASP A 62 -0.40 -12.91 1.23
N ILE A 63 -1.49 -12.39 0.67
CA ILE A 63 -2.24 -11.32 1.29
C ILE A 63 -3.72 -11.74 1.39
N ALA A 64 -4.37 -11.46 2.52
CA ALA A 64 -5.80 -11.68 2.69
C ALA A 64 -6.45 -10.53 3.44
N GLN A 65 -7.71 -10.20 3.08
CA GLN A 65 -8.46 -9.15 3.73
C GLN A 65 -9.51 -9.70 4.71
N PHE A 66 -9.75 -8.97 5.82
CA PHE A 66 -10.62 -9.35 6.92
C PHE A 66 -11.56 -8.20 7.32
N GLY A 67 -12.00 -7.42 6.35
CA GLY A 67 -12.93 -6.31 6.59
C GLY A 67 -14.30 -6.77 7.06
N TRP A 68 -14.93 -5.97 7.95
CA TRP A 68 -16.25 -6.28 8.49
C TRP A 68 -17.09 -5.01 8.71
N GLY A 69 -18.17 -4.88 7.94
CA GLY A 69 -19.04 -3.71 7.97
C GLY A 69 -19.55 -3.33 9.35
N GLY A 70 -19.41 -2.04 9.71
CA GLY A 70 -19.86 -1.49 10.97
C GLY A 70 -19.03 -1.90 12.20
N GLU A 71 -17.94 -2.64 12.02
CA GLU A 71 -17.16 -3.16 13.13
C GLU A 71 -16.37 -2.06 13.86
N ARG A 72 -16.31 -2.18 15.16
CA ARG A 72 -15.44 -1.43 16.06
C ARG A 72 -14.26 -2.31 16.49
N ALA A 73 -13.21 -1.71 17.01
CA ALA A 73 -12.04 -2.41 17.54
C ALA A 73 -12.40 -3.55 18.51
N GLY A 74 -13.43 -3.35 19.36
CA GLY A 74 -13.95 -4.38 20.27
C GLY A 74 -14.58 -5.60 19.58
N GLY A 75 -15.12 -5.44 18.37
CA GLY A 75 -15.61 -6.57 17.55
C GLY A 75 -14.49 -7.50 17.14
N TRP A 76 -13.36 -6.94 16.73
CA TRP A 76 -12.17 -7.72 16.41
C TRP A 76 -11.63 -8.50 17.61
N VAL A 77 -11.61 -7.91 18.82
CA VAL A 77 -11.24 -8.63 20.05
C VAL A 77 -12.01 -9.95 20.21
N SER A 78 -13.29 -9.95 19.83
CA SER A 78 -14.17 -11.11 19.99
C SER A 78 -14.01 -12.17 18.92
N ARG A 79 -13.79 -11.77 17.64
CA ARG A 79 -13.80 -12.69 16.49
C ARG A 79 -12.45 -12.89 15.84
N GLY A 80 -11.49 -11.97 16.08
CA GLY A 80 -10.30 -11.81 15.24
C GLY A 80 -9.46 -13.07 15.12
N LEU A 81 -9.07 -13.67 16.23
CA LEU A 81 -8.22 -14.89 16.21
C LEU A 81 -8.86 -16.04 15.43
N LYS A 82 -10.16 -16.23 15.59
CA LYS A 82 -10.91 -17.25 14.84
C LYS A 82 -10.92 -16.93 13.34
N SER A 83 -11.09 -15.65 13.00
CA SER A 83 -11.16 -15.20 11.61
C SER A 83 -9.86 -15.41 10.86
N ILE A 84 -8.70 -15.19 11.51
CA ILE A 84 -7.38 -15.30 10.87
C ILE A 84 -6.75 -16.69 10.95
N ALA A 85 -7.31 -17.61 11.74
CA ALA A 85 -6.69 -18.93 12.01
C ALA A 85 -6.40 -19.73 10.74
N TRP A 86 -7.29 -19.71 9.74
CA TRP A 86 -7.10 -20.41 8.47
C TRP A 86 -5.94 -19.84 7.64
N PHE A 87 -5.69 -18.54 7.78
CA PHE A 87 -4.63 -17.83 7.04
C PHE A 87 -3.30 -17.83 7.78
N ASN A 88 -3.34 -17.88 9.11
CA ASN A 88 -2.16 -17.87 9.99
C ASN A 88 -1.16 -16.76 9.62
N PRO A 89 -1.54 -15.47 9.72
CA PRO A 89 -0.72 -14.37 9.25
C PRO A 89 0.57 -14.21 10.05
N THR A 90 1.63 -13.78 9.37
CA THR A 90 2.91 -13.38 9.97
C THR A 90 3.02 -11.86 10.13
N VAL A 91 2.25 -11.12 9.33
CA VAL A 91 2.15 -9.66 9.32
C VAL A 91 0.67 -9.28 9.33
N ALA A 92 0.30 -8.23 10.05
CA ALA A 92 -1.07 -7.71 10.05
C ALA A 92 -1.10 -6.19 10.02
N THR A 93 -2.03 -5.62 9.27
CA THR A 93 -2.42 -4.22 9.33
C THR A 93 -3.84 -4.11 9.88
N THR A 94 -4.14 -3.09 10.70
CA THR A 94 -5.49 -2.84 11.20
C THR A 94 -5.90 -1.40 10.99
N CYS A 95 -7.15 -1.16 10.61
CA CYS A 95 -7.72 0.17 10.44
C CYS A 95 -9.11 0.22 11.08
N TYR A 96 -9.17 0.68 12.34
CA TYR A 96 -10.37 0.90 13.12
C TYR A 96 -10.45 2.36 13.59
N GLY A 97 -11.59 2.76 14.15
CA GLY A 97 -11.81 4.08 14.69
C GLY A 97 -13.02 4.79 14.07
N MET A 98 -13.33 4.55 12.78
CA MET A 98 -14.44 5.20 12.10
C MET A 98 -15.77 4.94 12.85
N ASN A 99 -16.04 3.69 13.22
CA ASN A 99 -17.24 3.34 13.98
C ASN A 99 -17.05 3.52 15.49
N ASP A 100 -15.82 3.41 16.00
CA ASP A 100 -15.51 3.59 17.43
C ASP A 100 -15.81 5.00 17.92
N GLY A 101 -15.58 6.01 17.09
CA GLY A 101 -15.92 7.41 17.33
C GLY A 101 -17.43 7.66 17.48
N SER A 102 -18.28 6.66 17.20
CA SER A 102 -19.73 6.68 17.40
C SER A 102 -20.47 7.79 16.70
N TYR A 103 -19.83 8.40 15.68
CA TYR A 103 -20.38 9.50 14.88
C TYR A 103 -20.83 10.71 15.71
N THR A 104 -20.09 11.01 16.76
CA THR A 104 -20.35 12.08 17.73
C THR A 104 -19.08 12.84 18.12
N THR A 105 -19.19 13.82 18.99
CA THR A 105 -18.04 14.50 19.59
C THR A 105 -17.26 13.53 20.46
N TYR A 106 -15.93 13.65 20.45
CA TYR A 106 -15.04 12.85 21.29
C TYR A 106 -15.42 12.96 22.77
N THR A 107 -15.33 11.83 23.47
CA THR A 107 -15.36 11.75 24.94
C THR A 107 -14.28 10.78 25.41
N ASP A 108 -13.81 10.96 26.66
CA ASP A 108 -12.81 10.06 27.26
C ASP A 108 -13.29 8.61 27.32
N ALA A 109 -14.60 8.39 27.46
CA ALA A 109 -15.19 7.05 27.45
C ALA A 109 -15.04 6.38 26.07
N ILE A 110 -15.26 7.12 24.98
CA ILE A 110 -15.03 6.65 23.61
C ILE A 110 -13.54 6.32 23.42
N GLY A 111 -12.66 7.27 23.79
CA GLY A 111 -11.22 7.09 23.68
C GLY A 111 -10.71 5.88 24.46
N LYS A 112 -11.15 5.73 25.70
CA LYS A 112 -10.79 4.60 26.57
C LYS A 112 -11.23 3.26 25.95
N THR A 113 -12.46 3.15 25.48
CA THR A 113 -13.01 1.93 24.89
C THR A 113 -12.20 1.52 23.64
N TYR A 114 -11.91 2.46 22.76
CA TYR A 114 -11.09 2.23 21.56
C TYR A 114 -9.66 1.80 21.90
N ARG A 115 -9.01 2.53 22.83
CA ARG A 115 -7.65 2.26 23.26
C ARG A 115 -7.51 0.86 23.90
N ASP A 116 -8.41 0.52 24.83
CA ASP A 116 -8.38 -0.77 25.52
C ASP A 116 -8.59 -1.94 24.54
N ALA A 117 -9.53 -1.79 23.60
CA ALA A 117 -9.76 -2.78 22.57
C ALA A 117 -8.54 -2.93 21.65
N THR A 118 -7.94 -1.80 21.21
CA THR A 118 -6.75 -1.78 20.35
C THR A 118 -5.57 -2.46 21.03
N ALA A 119 -5.32 -2.16 22.30
CA ALA A 119 -4.28 -2.83 23.08
C ALA A 119 -4.53 -4.33 23.22
N THR A 120 -5.80 -4.71 23.47
CA THR A 120 -6.20 -6.11 23.66
C THR A 120 -5.98 -6.94 22.39
N TYR A 121 -6.51 -6.50 21.25
CA TYR A 121 -6.36 -7.29 20.02
C TYR A 121 -4.91 -7.32 19.52
N THR A 122 -4.13 -6.26 19.77
CA THR A 122 -2.70 -6.26 19.47
C THR A 122 -1.98 -7.37 20.23
N GLU A 123 -2.22 -7.51 21.53
CA GLU A 123 -1.66 -8.60 22.33
C GLU A 123 -2.16 -9.98 21.87
N GLN A 124 -3.43 -10.10 21.51
CA GLN A 124 -3.98 -11.35 20.97
C GLN A 124 -3.25 -11.77 19.69
N MET A 125 -3.03 -10.86 18.74
CA MET A 125 -2.33 -11.13 17.50
C MET A 125 -0.86 -11.51 17.76
N LYS A 126 -0.16 -10.80 18.64
CA LYS A 126 1.22 -11.15 19.04
C LYS A 126 1.29 -12.58 19.61
N LYS A 127 0.37 -12.93 20.50
CA LYS A 127 0.29 -14.29 21.08
C LYS A 127 -0.06 -15.36 20.04
N ALA A 128 -0.77 -14.99 18.98
CA ALA A 128 -1.07 -15.87 17.85
C ALA A 128 0.09 -16.00 16.84
N GLY A 129 1.25 -15.37 17.10
CA GLY A 129 2.45 -15.49 16.26
C GLY A 129 2.55 -14.45 15.14
N VAL A 130 1.70 -13.43 15.12
CA VAL A 130 1.86 -12.30 14.19
C VAL A 130 3.10 -11.51 14.60
N ARG A 131 4.12 -11.57 13.75
CA ARG A 131 5.45 -11.00 14.01
C ARG A 131 5.47 -9.48 13.89
N GLU A 132 4.82 -8.96 12.86
CA GLU A 132 4.74 -7.54 12.59
C GLU A 132 3.28 -7.08 12.57
N ILE A 133 2.99 -6.01 13.31
CA ILE A 133 1.66 -5.43 13.38
C ILE A 133 1.77 -3.94 13.07
N VAL A 134 0.89 -3.44 12.20
CA VAL A 134 0.77 -2.02 11.87
C VAL A 134 -0.62 -1.56 12.27
N LEU A 135 -0.71 -0.69 13.27
CA LEU A 135 -1.96 -0.05 13.69
C LEU A 135 -2.17 1.21 12.84
N GLY A 136 -3.22 1.25 12.03
CA GLY A 136 -3.61 2.44 11.27
C GLY A 136 -4.51 3.36 12.08
N SER A 137 -4.29 4.68 11.97
CA SER A 137 -5.30 5.65 12.39
C SER A 137 -6.55 5.52 11.51
N PRO A 138 -7.74 5.89 11.99
CA PRO A 138 -8.92 5.98 11.11
C PRO A 138 -8.68 6.96 9.97
N GLY A 139 -9.38 6.78 8.84
CA GLY A 139 -9.42 7.76 7.77
C GLY A 139 -10.14 9.06 8.18
N VAL A 140 -10.70 9.77 7.21
CA VAL A 140 -11.42 11.03 7.43
C VAL A 140 -12.88 10.90 6.98
N VAL A 141 -13.77 11.71 7.55
CA VAL A 141 -15.05 12.01 6.92
C VAL A 141 -14.91 13.22 6.00
N ASP A 142 -15.63 13.20 4.87
CA ASP A 142 -15.54 14.28 3.90
C ASP A 142 -16.20 15.57 4.38
N THR A 143 -15.56 16.71 4.17
CA THR A 143 -16.03 18.01 4.67
C THR A 143 -17.29 18.51 4.00
N VAL A 144 -17.70 17.97 2.85
CA VAL A 144 -18.85 18.42 2.08
C VAL A 144 -19.95 17.35 1.97
N THR A 145 -19.56 16.09 1.72
CA THR A 145 -20.54 15.00 1.55
C THR A 145 -21.05 14.41 2.86
N TRP A 146 -20.32 14.62 3.98
CA TRP A 146 -20.75 14.22 5.31
C TRP A 146 -22.05 14.94 5.76
N ARG A 147 -23.09 14.19 6.06
CA ARG A 147 -24.44 14.70 6.37
C ARG A 147 -24.86 14.56 7.84
N ASN A 148 -23.96 14.11 8.70
CA ASN A 148 -24.26 13.96 10.12
C ASN A 148 -24.32 15.32 10.82
N PRO A 149 -25.31 15.54 11.75
CA PRO A 149 -25.47 16.81 12.47
C PRO A 149 -24.26 17.23 13.31
N VAL A 150 -23.39 16.30 13.71
CA VAL A 150 -22.18 16.62 14.47
C VAL A 150 -21.18 17.46 13.66
N GLY A 151 -21.29 17.45 12.34
CA GLY A 151 -20.40 18.17 11.43
C GLY A 151 -19.05 17.49 11.22
N ALA A 152 -18.55 17.57 9.99
CA ALA A 152 -17.31 16.88 9.59
C ALA A 152 -16.08 17.35 10.39
N ALA A 153 -15.95 18.65 10.65
CA ALA A 153 -14.81 19.20 11.38
C ALA A 153 -14.74 18.67 12.83
N VAL A 154 -15.89 18.51 13.48
CA VAL A 154 -15.94 17.96 14.85
C VAL A 154 -15.63 16.47 14.84
N TYR A 155 -16.18 15.72 13.86
CA TYR A 155 -15.95 14.29 13.81
C TYR A 155 -14.52 13.94 13.37
N ASN A 156 -13.92 14.68 12.44
CA ASN A 156 -12.50 14.50 12.09
C ASN A 156 -11.58 14.75 13.30
N LYS A 157 -11.90 15.71 14.19
CA LYS A 157 -11.15 15.86 15.45
C LYS A 157 -11.33 14.68 16.40
N ASN A 158 -12.50 14.03 16.43
CA ASN A 158 -12.70 12.80 17.19
C ASN A 158 -11.82 11.67 16.60
N LEU A 159 -11.83 11.49 15.27
CA LEU A 159 -11.01 10.50 14.57
C LEU A 159 -9.50 10.74 14.77
N GLU A 160 -9.07 12.00 14.73
CA GLU A 160 -7.69 12.38 15.04
C GLU A 160 -7.28 11.93 16.44
N LYS A 161 -8.13 12.18 17.46
CA LYS A 161 -7.88 11.72 18.83
C LYS A 161 -7.78 10.20 18.95
N LEU A 162 -8.64 9.46 18.25
CA LEU A 162 -8.54 8.00 18.20
C LEU A 162 -7.23 7.57 17.52
N GLY A 163 -6.81 8.25 16.46
CA GLY A 163 -5.52 8.03 15.81
C GLY A 163 -4.33 8.24 16.74
N GLU A 164 -4.34 9.32 17.54
CA GLU A 164 -3.33 9.58 18.58
C GLU A 164 -3.27 8.43 19.59
N LEU A 165 -4.42 7.99 20.11
CA LEU A 165 -4.50 6.85 21.04
C LEU A 165 -3.99 5.55 20.41
N GLY A 166 -4.30 5.29 19.14
CA GLY A 166 -3.76 4.15 18.40
C GLY A 166 -2.23 4.20 18.28
N LYS A 167 -1.67 5.39 18.05
CA LYS A 167 -0.22 5.63 18.00
C LYS A 167 0.44 5.40 19.37
N GLU A 168 -0.19 5.85 20.46
CA GLU A 168 0.28 5.56 21.82
C GLU A 168 0.31 4.06 22.09
N VAL A 169 -0.77 3.34 21.77
CA VAL A 169 -0.84 1.87 21.90
C VAL A 169 0.26 1.21 21.05
N ALA A 170 0.50 1.68 19.85
CA ALA A 170 1.57 1.15 18.99
C ALA A 170 2.94 1.27 19.67
N ALA A 171 3.24 2.43 20.25
CA ALA A 171 4.48 2.66 21.00
C ALA A 171 4.59 1.77 22.25
N GLU A 172 3.52 1.68 23.05
CA GLU A 172 3.47 0.85 24.25
C GLU A 172 3.64 -0.65 23.96
N LYS A 173 3.07 -1.09 22.84
CA LYS A 173 3.13 -2.50 22.43
C LYS A 173 4.35 -2.84 21.59
N GLY A 174 5.19 -1.84 21.23
CA GLY A 174 6.33 -2.05 20.37
C GLY A 174 5.93 -2.55 18.99
N VAL A 175 4.85 -1.99 18.41
CA VAL A 175 4.38 -2.26 17.05
C VAL A 175 4.37 -0.99 16.23
N ARG A 176 4.14 -1.09 14.91
CA ARG A 176 4.18 0.07 14.02
C ARG A 176 2.86 0.82 14.00
N HIS A 177 2.92 2.08 13.60
CA HIS A 177 1.75 2.91 13.35
C HIS A 177 1.76 3.44 11.91
N ALA A 178 0.61 3.40 11.26
CA ALA A 178 0.36 4.05 9.97
C ALA A 178 -0.54 5.27 10.18
N ASP A 179 -0.03 6.46 9.89
CA ASP A 179 -0.84 7.67 9.89
C ASP A 179 -1.64 7.75 8.58
N VAL A 180 -2.90 7.37 8.65
CA VAL A 180 -3.86 7.46 7.55
C VAL A 180 -4.57 8.82 7.57
N HIS A 181 -4.88 9.33 8.77
CA HIS A 181 -5.74 10.49 8.99
C HIS A 181 -5.18 11.78 8.38
N HIS A 182 -3.98 12.17 8.79
CA HIS A 182 -3.44 13.48 8.40
C HIS A 182 -3.15 13.57 6.90
N PRO A 183 -2.50 12.58 6.24
CA PRO A 183 -2.32 12.61 4.78
C PRO A 183 -3.64 12.67 4.01
N MET A 184 -4.69 11.97 4.48
CA MET A 184 -6.01 12.04 3.84
C MET A 184 -6.64 13.42 3.99
N LEU A 185 -6.54 14.04 5.17
CA LEU A 185 -7.09 15.39 5.45
C LEU A 185 -6.38 16.44 4.58
N GLU A 186 -5.06 16.37 4.50
CA GLU A 186 -4.22 17.27 3.69
C GLU A 186 -4.51 17.13 2.19
N ALA A 187 -4.54 15.89 1.69
CA ALA A 187 -4.84 15.62 0.29
C ALA A 187 -6.26 16.05 -0.08
N MET A 188 -7.25 15.86 0.81
CA MET A 188 -8.61 16.33 0.63
C MET A 188 -8.67 17.86 0.47
N ALA A 189 -7.96 18.60 1.33
CA ALA A 189 -7.92 20.05 1.25
C ALA A 189 -7.28 20.53 -0.06
N LYS A 190 -6.14 19.96 -0.46
CA LYS A 190 -5.44 20.28 -1.71
C LYS A 190 -6.28 19.96 -2.94
N ALA A 191 -6.91 18.78 -2.97
CA ALA A 191 -7.71 18.34 -4.10
C ALA A 191 -8.99 19.18 -4.26
N LYS A 192 -9.67 19.54 -3.16
CA LYS A 192 -10.82 20.46 -3.21
C LYS A 192 -10.44 21.86 -3.68
N ALA A 193 -9.27 22.37 -3.28
CA ALA A 193 -8.76 23.65 -3.78
C ALA A 193 -8.48 23.62 -5.29
N ALA A 194 -8.03 22.47 -5.83
CA ALA A 194 -7.72 22.32 -7.26
C ALA A 194 -8.94 21.99 -8.13
N TYR A 195 -9.88 21.17 -7.62
CA TYR A 195 -10.98 20.59 -8.41
C TYR A 195 -12.37 21.07 -7.98
N GLY A 196 -12.46 21.83 -6.90
CA GLY A 196 -13.70 22.29 -6.29
C GLY A 196 -14.24 21.36 -5.20
N ASP A 197 -15.19 21.89 -4.41
CA ASP A 197 -15.77 21.22 -3.24
C ASP A 197 -16.45 19.89 -3.54
N GLY A 198 -16.89 19.67 -4.77
CA GLY A 198 -17.49 18.41 -5.22
C GLY A 198 -16.51 17.25 -5.29
N TYR A 199 -15.19 17.50 -5.25
CA TYR A 199 -14.19 16.44 -5.21
C TYR A 199 -14.06 15.92 -3.77
N HIS A 200 -14.73 14.81 -3.49
CA HIS A 200 -14.70 14.19 -2.16
C HIS A 200 -13.57 13.15 -2.03
N VAL A 201 -13.00 13.02 -0.84
CA VAL A 201 -11.98 12.02 -0.49
C VAL A 201 -12.51 11.02 0.52
N GLY A 202 -13.43 11.46 1.40
CA GLY A 202 -14.13 10.56 2.33
C GLY A 202 -15.33 9.85 1.72
N GLY A 203 -15.52 9.94 0.39
CA GLY A 203 -16.59 9.27 -0.34
C GLY A 203 -17.86 10.10 -0.53
N GLY A 204 -18.76 9.62 -1.40
CA GLY A 204 -20.03 10.28 -1.72
C GLY A 204 -21.03 10.30 -0.56
N ASP A 205 -20.93 9.37 0.39
CA ASP A 205 -21.69 9.36 1.65
C ASP A 205 -20.95 10.07 2.80
N GLY A 206 -19.73 10.51 2.54
CA GLY A 206 -18.87 11.20 3.48
C GLY A 206 -18.04 10.31 4.40
N VAL A 207 -18.15 8.97 4.29
CA VAL A 207 -17.51 7.99 5.20
C VAL A 207 -16.67 6.96 4.44
N HIS A 208 -17.20 6.46 3.33
CA HIS A 208 -16.62 5.37 2.56
C HIS A 208 -15.91 5.93 1.33
N PRO A 209 -14.57 6.01 1.35
CA PRO A 209 -13.79 6.57 0.26
C PRO A 209 -14.05 5.90 -1.08
N ASP A 210 -13.87 6.64 -2.16
CA ASP A 210 -13.69 6.10 -3.49
C ASP A 210 -12.21 5.75 -3.73
N GLN A 211 -11.83 5.42 -4.96
CA GLN A 211 -10.46 4.97 -5.28
C GLN A 211 -9.37 5.96 -4.85
N ASN A 212 -9.66 7.27 -4.91
CA ASN A 212 -8.75 8.33 -4.47
C ASN A 212 -8.37 8.21 -2.99
N GLY A 213 -9.35 8.16 -2.08
CA GLY A 213 -9.11 8.02 -0.65
C GLY A 213 -8.52 6.66 -0.28
N HIS A 214 -8.94 5.61 -0.97
CA HIS A 214 -8.33 4.27 -0.80
C HIS A 214 -6.86 4.22 -1.21
N LEU A 215 -6.41 4.99 -2.21
CA LEU A 215 -4.99 5.10 -2.56
C LEU A 215 -4.18 5.72 -1.40
N LEU A 216 -4.73 6.76 -0.76
CA LEU A 216 -4.09 7.41 0.39
C LEU A 216 -3.94 6.45 1.58
N MET A 217 -4.99 5.65 1.85
CA MET A 217 -4.95 4.61 2.88
C MET A 217 -3.87 3.56 2.56
N ALA A 218 -3.84 3.05 1.32
CA ALA A 218 -2.84 2.09 0.88
C ALA A 218 -1.42 2.66 1.02
N ALA A 219 -1.20 3.92 0.64
CA ALA A 219 0.11 4.59 0.75
C ALA A 219 0.61 4.63 2.20
N ALA A 220 -0.27 4.97 3.15
CA ALA A 220 0.09 5.00 4.56
C ALA A 220 0.53 3.62 5.08
N PHE A 221 -0.22 2.56 4.74
CA PHE A 221 0.13 1.21 5.14
C PHE A 221 1.38 0.68 4.44
N LEU A 222 1.54 0.89 3.14
CA LEU A 222 2.73 0.46 2.38
C LEU A 222 4.00 1.12 2.95
N SER A 223 3.94 2.41 3.26
CA SER A 223 5.05 3.13 3.91
C SER A 223 5.37 2.54 5.29
N ALA A 224 4.35 2.27 6.10
CA ALA A 224 4.53 1.67 7.44
C ALA A 224 5.00 0.21 7.38
N LEU A 225 4.69 -0.51 6.30
CA LEU A 225 5.21 -1.85 5.99
C LEU A 225 6.65 -1.81 5.45
N GLY A 226 7.26 -0.63 5.32
CA GLY A 226 8.65 -0.46 4.92
C GLY A 226 8.90 -0.56 3.41
N CYS A 227 7.86 -0.39 2.59
CA CYS A 227 8.05 -0.29 1.14
C CYS A 227 8.82 1.00 0.83
N ASP A 228 9.96 0.87 0.17
CA ASP A 228 10.84 2.00 -0.15
C ASP A 228 10.47 2.70 -1.46
N GLY A 229 9.66 2.05 -2.31
CA GLY A 229 9.20 2.58 -3.58
C GLY A 229 10.27 2.71 -4.67
N GLU A 230 11.46 2.19 -4.48
CA GLU A 230 12.46 2.10 -5.55
C GLU A 230 12.15 0.92 -6.47
N ILE A 231 11.24 1.12 -7.43
CA ILE A 231 10.78 0.04 -8.33
C ILE A 231 11.89 -0.32 -9.32
N ALA A 232 12.41 0.67 -10.04
CA ALA A 232 13.49 0.49 -11.00
C ALA A 232 14.47 1.66 -10.99
N ARG A 233 15.74 1.34 -11.24
CA ARG A 233 16.78 2.29 -11.61
C ARG A 233 17.50 1.75 -12.84
N ILE A 234 17.36 2.46 -13.95
CA ILE A 234 17.92 2.09 -15.26
C ILE A 234 18.87 3.19 -15.68
N THR A 235 20.10 2.83 -16.03
CA THR A 235 21.12 3.78 -16.49
C THR A 235 21.55 3.43 -17.92
N LEU A 236 21.46 4.41 -18.81
CA LEU A 236 21.94 4.34 -20.18
C LEU A 236 23.33 4.98 -20.25
N ALA A 237 24.30 4.26 -20.78
CA ALA A 237 25.64 4.80 -20.99
C ALA A 237 25.82 5.33 -22.42
N ALA A 238 26.76 6.26 -22.62
CA ALA A 238 27.05 6.88 -23.94
C ALA A 238 27.62 5.88 -24.94
N ASP A 239 28.27 4.80 -24.47
CA ASP A 239 28.82 3.74 -25.33
C ASP A 239 27.77 2.74 -25.83
N GLY A 240 26.49 2.88 -25.40
CA GLY A 240 25.40 2.01 -25.79
C GLY A 240 25.14 0.86 -24.83
N THR A 241 25.88 0.75 -23.73
CA THR A 241 25.56 -0.20 -22.66
C THR A 241 24.48 0.35 -21.75
N ALA A 242 23.82 -0.55 -21.00
CA ALA A 242 22.82 -0.16 -19.99
C ALA A 242 22.91 -1.07 -18.77
N THR A 243 22.53 -0.52 -17.60
CA THR A 243 22.39 -1.28 -16.37
C THR A 243 20.97 -1.10 -15.82
N ALA A 244 20.49 -2.11 -15.07
CA ALA A 244 19.20 -2.06 -14.42
C ALA A 244 19.29 -2.64 -12.99
N SER A 245 18.48 -2.13 -12.07
CA SER A 245 18.36 -2.64 -10.70
C SER A 245 17.70 -4.02 -10.67
N ALA A 246 17.70 -4.68 -9.49
CA ALA A 246 17.09 -5.99 -9.31
C ALA A 246 15.61 -6.01 -9.72
N GLY A 247 15.18 -7.09 -10.37
CA GLY A 247 13.84 -7.25 -10.92
C GLY A 247 13.71 -6.80 -12.39
N HIS A 248 14.81 -6.33 -13.02
CA HIS A 248 14.84 -5.87 -14.40
C HIS A 248 16.05 -6.49 -15.13
N THR A 249 15.78 -7.25 -16.18
CA THR A 249 16.81 -7.87 -17.02
C THR A 249 16.98 -7.09 -18.31
N VAL A 250 18.17 -6.57 -18.58
CA VAL A 250 18.50 -5.97 -19.88
C VAL A 250 18.60 -7.10 -20.91
N THR A 251 17.69 -7.12 -21.87
CA THR A 251 17.66 -8.11 -22.95
C THR A 251 18.42 -7.60 -24.18
N LYS A 252 18.41 -6.30 -24.42
CA LYS A 252 19.18 -5.63 -25.46
C LYS A 252 19.52 -4.22 -25.03
N ALA A 253 20.72 -3.77 -25.33
CA ALA A 253 21.15 -2.39 -25.15
C ALA A 253 21.80 -1.89 -26.44
N GLU A 254 21.52 -0.63 -26.80
CA GLU A 254 22.12 0.07 -27.90
C GLU A 254 22.21 1.57 -27.58
N LYS A 255 22.95 2.33 -28.37
CA LYS A 255 23.16 3.76 -28.12
C LYS A 255 21.81 4.50 -28.02
N GLY A 256 21.50 4.96 -26.79
CA GLY A 256 20.27 5.69 -26.53
C GLY A 256 19.01 4.82 -26.38
N ALA A 257 19.14 3.48 -26.30
CA ALA A 257 17.97 2.65 -26.06
C ALA A 257 18.30 1.36 -25.29
N VAL A 258 17.29 0.84 -24.57
CA VAL A 258 17.35 -0.42 -23.83
C VAL A 258 16.03 -1.17 -23.93
N GLU A 259 16.09 -2.48 -24.12
CA GLU A 259 14.98 -3.41 -23.99
C GLU A 259 15.14 -4.20 -22.69
N LEU A 260 14.04 -4.36 -21.96
CA LEU A 260 14.02 -4.93 -20.62
C LEU A 260 12.89 -5.94 -20.48
N ASP A 261 13.17 -7.00 -19.72
CA ASP A 261 12.16 -7.87 -19.11
C ASP A 261 12.07 -7.54 -17.62
N SER A 262 10.91 -7.04 -17.17
CA SER A 262 10.71 -6.55 -15.81
C SER A 262 9.70 -7.41 -15.06
N VAL A 263 10.13 -8.04 -13.96
CA VAL A 263 9.28 -8.78 -13.01
C VAL A 263 8.82 -7.92 -11.83
N ARG A 264 9.44 -6.76 -11.62
CA ARG A 264 9.02 -5.75 -10.66
C ARG A 264 8.34 -4.61 -11.41
N TRP A 265 7.07 -4.38 -11.14
CA TRP A 265 6.23 -3.47 -11.92
C TRP A 265 5.99 -2.17 -11.17
N PRO A 266 5.98 -1.00 -11.85
CA PRO A 266 5.47 0.23 -11.25
C PRO A 266 3.97 0.09 -10.98
N TYR A 267 3.46 0.83 -9.97
CA TYR A 267 2.03 0.86 -9.70
C TYR A 267 1.31 1.80 -10.67
N VAL A 268 0.44 1.24 -11.51
CA VAL A 268 -0.24 2.04 -12.53
C VAL A 268 -1.46 2.75 -11.95
N LEU A 269 -1.42 4.08 -11.96
CA LEU A 269 -2.55 4.93 -11.58
C LEU A 269 -3.63 4.91 -12.65
N THR A 270 -4.90 4.82 -12.24
CA THR A 270 -6.06 4.62 -13.12
C THR A 270 -7.02 5.81 -13.14
N GLY A 271 -7.85 5.88 -14.18
CA GLY A 271 -8.93 6.85 -14.33
C GLY A 271 -8.47 8.22 -14.85
N ASP A 272 -9.40 9.15 -14.92
CA ASP A 272 -9.12 10.54 -15.29
C ASP A 272 -8.59 11.35 -14.10
N GLY A 273 -8.05 12.55 -14.35
CA GLY A 273 -7.48 13.41 -13.32
C GLY A 273 -8.50 14.16 -12.45
N LYS A 274 -9.82 13.95 -12.60
CA LYS A 274 -10.86 14.79 -11.99
C LYS A 274 -11.92 14.03 -11.21
N SER A 275 -12.01 12.72 -11.38
CA SER A 275 -13.00 11.88 -10.68
C SER A 275 -12.48 11.38 -9.34
N PRO A 276 -13.26 11.38 -8.26
CA PRO A 276 -12.95 10.65 -7.03
C PRO A 276 -12.74 9.15 -7.23
N ASN A 277 -13.38 8.55 -8.25
CA ASN A 277 -13.17 7.17 -8.67
C ASN A 277 -11.88 6.96 -9.50
N SER A 278 -10.88 7.81 -9.30
CA SER A 278 -9.62 7.82 -10.00
C SER A 278 -8.45 7.93 -9.02
N THR A 279 -7.52 6.98 -9.07
CA THR A 279 -6.26 7.09 -8.32
C THR A 279 -5.36 8.17 -8.90
N ARG A 280 -5.45 8.41 -10.22
CA ARG A 280 -4.68 9.44 -10.92
C ARG A 280 -5.03 10.87 -10.47
N GLY A 281 -6.29 11.13 -10.14
CA GLY A 281 -6.75 12.47 -9.74
C GLY A 281 -6.18 12.92 -8.40
N ILE A 282 -5.94 12.02 -7.47
CA ILE A 282 -5.41 12.35 -6.15
C ILE A 282 -3.87 12.36 -6.11
N ALA A 283 -3.21 11.69 -7.03
CA ALA A 283 -1.76 11.55 -7.03
C ALA A 283 -0.99 12.88 -6.98
N PRO A 284 -1.38 13.97 -7.69
CA PRO A 284 -0.70 15.25 -7.59
C PRO A 284 -0.80 15.94 -6.21
N HIS A 285 -1.68 15.46 -5.34
CA HIS A 285 -1.93 16.03 -4.02
C HIS A 285 -1.35 15.19 -2.89
N THR A 286 -0.54 14.19 -3.22
CA THR A 286 0.14 13.26 -2.32
C THR A 286 1.57 13.04 -2.81
N ASP A 287 2.39 12.41 -2.00
CA ASP A 287 3.75 12.00 -2.31
C ASP A 287 3.85 10.51 -2.74
N PHE A 288 2.73 9.92 -3.19
CA PHE A 288 2.67 8.49 -3.55
C PHE A 288 3.72 8.13 -4.62
N ILE A 289 3.79 8.89 -5.71
CA ILE A 289 4.71 8.59 -6.82
C ILE A 289 6.17 8.76 -6.35
N GLU A 290 6.45 9.81 -5.59
CA GLU A 290 7.80 10.13 -5.12
C GLU A 290 8.31 9.14 -4.07
N LYS A 291 7.42 8.64 -3.22
CA LYS A 291 7.80 7.74 -2.11
C LYS A 291 7.65 6.27 -2.44
N LEU A 292 6.65 5.89 -3.24
CA LEU A 292 6.26 4.50 -3.42
C LEU A 292 6.34 4.02 -4.87
N ASP A 293 6.60 4.90 -5.86
CA ASP A 293 6.50 4.49 -7.27
C ASP A 293 7.58 5.13 -8.15
N ARG A 294 8.83 4.84 -7.83
CA ARG A 294 9.98 5.37 -8.57
C ARG A 294 10.50 4.37 -9.60
N PHE A 295 10.17 4.60 -10.87
CA PHE A 295 10.75 3.92 -12.03
C PHE A 295 11.69 4.90 -12.75
N VAL A 296 12.95 4.94 -12.30
CA VAL A 296 13.91 5.99 -12.66
C VAL A 296 14.78 5.57 -13.83
N VAL A 297 14.89 6.46 -14.83
CA VAL A 297 15.83 6.34 -15.96
C VAL A 297 16.81 7.50 -15.93
N ALA A 298 18.10 7.20 -16.08
CA ALA A 298 19.17 8.18 -16.15
C ALA A 298 20.09 7.95 -17.34
N MET A 299 20.64 9.02 -17.89
CA MET A 299 21.75 9.01 -18.85
C MET A 299 22.78 10.08 -18.41
N PRO A 300 23.72 9.74 -17.52
CA PRO A 300 24.65 10.72 -16.92
C PRO A 300 25.45 11.54 -17.95
N GLU A 301 25.80 10.92 -19.07
CA GLU A 301 26.54 11.55 -20.17
C GLU A 301 25.63 12.00 -21.32
N CYS A 302 24.36 12.37 -21.03
CA CYS A 302 23.44 12.86 -22.05
C CYS A 302 24.01 14.09 -22.79
N PRO A 303 24.17 14.02 -24.10
CA PRO A 303 24.81 15.11 -24.83
C PRO A 303 23.86 16.23 -25.28
N TRP A 304 22.52 16.00 -25.14
CA TRP A 304 21.49 16.89 -25.69
C TRP A 304 20.91 17.81 -24.62
N PRO A 305 20.64 19.09 -24.94
CA PRO A 305 19.96 20.00 -24.00
C PRO A 305 18.48 19.63 -23.82
N LYS A 306 17.83 19.12 -24.88
CA LYS A 306 16.46 18.59 -24.86
C LYS A 306 16.47 17.17 -25.41
N VAL A 307 15.68 16.30 -24.76
CA VAL A 307 15.64 14.87 -25.06
C VAL A 307 14.21 14.44 -25.29
N LYS A 308 14.00 13.77 -26.42
CA LYS A 308 12.82 12.94 -26.64
C LYS A 308 13.05 11.62 -25.90
N LEU A 309 12.27 11.38 -24.86
CA LEU A 309 12.25 10.15 -24.08
C LEU A 309 11.01 9.34 -24.46
N SER A 310 11.23 8.10 -24.89
CA SER A 310 10.18 7.16 -25.32
C SER A 310 10.08 5.99 -24.33
N TRP A 311 8.85 5.59 -23.98
CA TRP A 311 8.56 4.39 -23.22
C TRP A 311 7.39 3.63 -23.85
N GLY A 312 7.65 2.43 -24.37
CA GLY A 312 6.71 1.75 -25.26
C GLY A 312 6.42 2.58 -26.51
N ASP A 313 5.15 2.91 -26.75
CA ASP A 313 4.65 3.71 -27.88
C ASP A 313 4.43 5.20 -27.54
N LYS A 314 4.80 5.65 -26.35
CA LYS A 314 4.61 7.02 -25.85
C LYS A 314 5.93 7.77 -25.78
N ASP A 315 5.84 9.07 -26.08
CA ASP A 315 6.97 9.99 -26.06
C ASP A 315 6.68 11.21 -25.20
N VAL A 316 7.72 11.70 -24.53
CA VAL A 316 7.73 13.01 -23.83
C VAL A 316 9.04 13.74 -24.13
N VAL A 317 9.06 15.05 -23.97
CA VAL A 317 10.29 15.85 -24.05
C VAL A 317 10.69 16.29 -22.66
N VAL A 318 11.94 16.01 -22.28
CA VAL A 318 12.53 16.41 -21.00
C VAL A 318 13.81 17.19 -21.20
N ASP A 319 14.26 17.91 -20.19
CA ASP A 319 15.57 18.55 -20.20
C ASP A 319 16.68 17.50 -20.08
N GLY A 320 17.75 17.65 -20.88
CA GLY A 320 18.91 16.75 -20.77
C GLY A 320 19.55 16.77 -19.38
N ALA A 321 19.50 17.91 -18.68
CA ALA A 321 19.95 18.02 -17.29
C ALA A 321 19.10 17.16 -16.34
N GLN A 322 17.80 17.09 -16.55
CA GLN A 322 16.91 16.20 -15.77
C GLN A 322 17.26 14.73 -16.04
N LEU A 323 17.44 14.34 -17.31
CA LEU A 323 17.80 12.96 -17.64
C LEU A 323 19.17 12.56 -17.08
N LYS A 324 20.15 13.49 -17.03
CA LYS A 324 21.44 13.26 -16.36
C LYS A 324 21.29 12.92 -14.88
N ALA A 325 20.41 13.63 -14.19
CA ALA A 325 20.12 13.42 -12.78
C ALA A 325 19.26 12.17 -12.51
N GLY A 326 18.48 11.79 -13.50
CA GLY A 326 17.48 10.72 -13.43
C GLY A 326 16.06 11.25 -13.36
N VAL A 327 15.19 10.73 -14.23
CA VAL A 327 13.76 11.07 -14.32
C VAL A 327 12.90 9.88 -13.91
N ASN A 328 11.87 10.13 -13.11
CA ASN A 328 10.89 9.12 -12.77
C ASN A 328 9.84 9.02 -13.89
N LEU A 329 9.77 7.88 -14.57
CA LEU A 329 8.84 7.67 -15.67
C LEU A 329 7.37 7.72 -15.22
N MET A 330 7.07 7.36 -13.98
CA MET A 330 5.70 7.39 -13.44
C MET A 330 5.14 8.81 -13.26
N VAL A 331 6.01 9.82 -13.18
CA VAL A 331 5.61 11.24 -13.23
C VAL A 331 5.30 11.70 -14.66
N LEU A 332 6.03 11.15 -15.63
CA LEU A 332 6.03 11.64 -17.01
C LEU A 332 5.00 10.96 -17.91
N PHE A 333 4.75 9.66 -17.69
CA PHE A 333 3.91 8.85 -18.56
C PHE A 333 2.59 8.46 -17.87
N THR A 334 1.48 8.77 -18.53
CA THR A 334 0.12 8.39 -18.07
C THR A 334 -0.37 7.08 -18.66
N ALA A 335 0.33 6.56 -19.67
CA ALA A 335 0.12 5.23 -20.24
C ALA A 335 1.48 4.53 -20.35
N THR A 336 1.53 3.28 -19.91
CA THR A 336 2.76 2.52 -19.74
C THR A 336 2.62 1.09 -20.28
N PRO A 337 3.71 0.39 -20.57
CA PRO A 337 3.66 -1.03 -20.93
C PRO A 337 3.06 -1.94 -19.84
N PHE A 338 2.91 -1.45 -18.64
CA PHE A 338 2.40 -2.19 -17.49
C PHE A 338 0.89 -2.05 -17.25
N ASP A 339 0.19 -1.19 -18.01
CA ASP A 339 -1.24 -0.90 -17.82
C ASP A 339 -2.10 -2.17 -17.89
N ALA A 340 -1.98 -2.95 -18.95
CA ALA A 340 -2.78 -4.15 -19.14
C ALA A 340 -2.44 -5.29 -18.15
N PRO A 341 -1.15 -5.61 -17.88
CA PRO A 341 -0.78 -6.54 -16.82
C PRO A 341 -1.31 -6.14 -15.45
N MET A 342 -1.19 -4.87 -15.07
CA MET A 342 -1.65 -4.34 -13.79
C MET A 342 -3.18 -4.42 -13.65
N ASP A 343 -3.93 -4.06 -14.69
CA ASP A 343 -5.40 -4.19 -14.71
C ASP A 343 -5.84 -5.66 -14.54
N GLY A 344 -5.17 -6.58 -15.23
CA GLY A 344 -5.39 -8.02 -15.06
C GLY A 344 -5.16 -8.50 -13.63
N LEU A 345 -4.07 -8.03 -13.00
CA LEU A 345 -3.76 -8.35 -11.62
C LEU A 345 -4.81 -7.79 -10.64
N HIS A 346 -5.22 -6.53 -10.80
CA HIS A 346 -6.28 -5.91 -9.98
C HIS A 346 -7.60 -6.70 -10.04
N LYS A 347 -8.01 -7.17 -11.23
CA LYS A 347 -9.23 -7.96 -11.42
C LYS A 347 -9.13 -9.33 -10.74
N ALA A 348 -8.00 -10.00 -10.86
CA ALA A 348 -7.77 -11.30 -10.24
C ALA A 348 -7.76 -11.22 -8.70
N VAL A 349 -7.07 -10.22 -8.14
CA VAL A 349 -7.04 -9.96 -6.68
C VAL A 349 -8.45 -9.60 -6.18
N ALA A 350 -9.21 -8.76 -6.89
CA ALA A 350 -10.58 -8.44 -6.50
C ALA A 350 -11.44 -9.69 -6.38
N ALA A 351 -11.38 -10.60 -7.37
CA ALA A 351 -12.13 -11.86 -7.35
C ALA A 351 -11.70 -12.80 -6.22
N GLN A 352 -10.41 -12.78 -5.84
CA GLN A 352 -9.90 -13.53 -4.68
C GLN A 352 -10.45 -12.97 -3.36
N GLN A 353 -10.39 -11.66 -3.15
CA GLN A 353 -10.84 -11.03 -1.91
C GLN A 353 -12.35 -11.17 -1.69
N GLU A 354 -13.16 -11.33 -2.73
CA GLU A 354 -14.59 -11.70 -2.59
C GLU A 354 -14.78 -13.08 -1.93
N LEU A 355 -13.97 -14.06 -2.31
CA LEU A 355 -14.00 -15.38 -1.66
C LEU A 355 -13.58 -15.31 -0.20
N GLU A 356 -12.62 -14.47 0.14
CA GLU A 356 -12.14 -14.28 1.52
C GLU A 356 -13.26 -13.71 2.41
N THR A 357 -14.00 -12.71 1.91
CA THR A 357 -15.16 -12.17 2.63
C THR A 357 -16.23 -13.24 2.83
N ALA A 358 -16.55 -14.02 1.79
CA ALA A 358 -17.52 -15.11 1.86
C ALA A 358 -17.10 -16.20 2.87
N LEU A 359 -15.82 -16.58 2.89
CA LEU A 359 -15.24 -17.53 3.83
C LEU A 359 -15.35 -17.01 5.27
N VAL A 360 -14.87 -15.79 5.52
CA VAL A 360 -14.78 -15.21 6.88
C VAL A 360 -16.18 -14.95 7.45
N LYS A 361 -17.07 -14.32 6.67
CA LYS A 361 -18.42 -13.95 7.15
C LYS A 361 -19.42 -15.11 7.04
N GLY A 362 -19.40 -15.84 5.93
CA GLY A 362 -20.40 -16.87 5.63
C GLY A 362 -20.17 -18.20 6.30
N LEU A 363 -18.92 -18.56 6.61
CA LEU A 363 -18.60 -19.87 7.19
C LEU A 363 -17.93 -19.77 8.56
N ILE A 364 -16.86 -18.98 8.69
CA ILE A 364 -16.08 -18.93 9.92
C ILE A 364 -16.85 -18.23 11.05
N ASN A 365 -17.53 -17.14 10.76
CA ASN A 365 -18.27 -16.34 11.74
C ASN A 365 -19.79 -16.34 11.53
N VAL A 366 -20.33 -17.46 11.04
CA VAL A 366 -21.79 -17.60 10.89
C VAL A 366 -22.51 -17.42 12.23
N ASN A 367 -23.61 -16.66 12.25
CA ASN A 367 -24.32 -16.23 13.48
C ASN A 367 -24.82 -17.39 14.37
N TRP A 368 -25.02 -18.58 13.85
CA TRP A 368 -25.50 -19.76 14.56
C TRP A 368 -24.43 -20.85 14.68
N ARG A 369 -23.18 -20.46 14.60
CA ARG A 369 -22.02 -21.35 14.68
C ARG A 369 -22.02 -22.18 15.97
N ASP A 370 -22.35 -21.61 17.09
CA ASP A 370 -22.40 -22.34 18.37
C ASP A 370 -23.38 -23.52 18.36
N ARG A 371 -24.49 -23.38 17.61
CA ARG A 371 -25.46 -24.47 17.42
C ARG A 371 -24.92 -25.58 16.51
N ILE A 372 -24.18 -25.22 15.46
CA ILE A 372 -23.51 -26.20 14.61
C ILE A 372 -22.43 -26.94 15.41
N GLU A 373 -21.63 -26.21 16.18
CA GLU A 373 -20.53 -26.79 16.95
C GLU A 373 -20.99 -27.62 18.15
N ALA A 374 -22.23 -27.49 18.59
CA ALA A 374 -22.85 -28.33 19.61
C ALA A 374 -23.10 -29.78 19.13
N ASP A 375 -23.24 -29.99 17.81
CA ASP A 375 -23.33 -31.32 17.20
C ASP A 375 -22.03 -31.69 16.50
N ALA A 376 -21.39 -32.79 16.92
CA ALA A 376 -20.09 -33.19 16.42
C ALA A 376 -20.06 -33.47 14.92
N ALA A 377 -21.13 -34.03 14.35
CA ALA A 377 -21.23 -34.31 12.92
C ALA A 377 -21.34 -33.00 12.13
N SER A 378 -22.19 -32.08 12.54
CA SER A 378 -22.37 -30.75 11.94
C SER A 378 -21.08 -29.92 12.00
N LYS A 379 -20.38 -29.96 13.14
CA LYS A 379 -19.06 -29.31 13.30
C LYS A 379 -18.03 -29.85 12.29
N ALA A 380 -17.97 -31.18 12.13
CA ALA A 380 -17.05 -31.80 11.18
C ALA A 380 -17.36 -31.41 9.72
N LEU A 381 -18.65 -31.37 9.34
CA LEU A 381 -19.06 -30.93 8.00
C LEU A 381 -18.73 -29.45 7.74
N LEU A 382 -18.96 -28.58 8.72
CA LEU A 382 -18.59 -27.17 8.60
C LEU A 382 -17.08 -27.00 8.44
N GLN A 383 -16.27 -27.75 9.19
CA GLN A 383 -14.81 -27.70 9.05
C GLN A 383 -14.36 -28.17 7.66
N GLN A 384 -14.91 -29.27 7.14
CA GLN A 384 -14.62 -29.76 5.79
C GLN A 384 -14.98 -28.71 4.72
N LEU A 385 -16.10 -28.00 4.89
CA LEU A 385 -16.49 -26.92 3.99
C LEU A 385 -15.51 -25.74 4.05
N ILE A 386 -15.09 -25.33 5.25
CA ILE A 386 -14.06 -24.30 5.44
C ILE A 386 -12.77 -24.73 4.75
N ASP A 387 -12.28 -25.94 5.01
CA ASP A 387 -11.03 -26.45 4.43
C ASP A 387 -11.10 -26.46 2.89
N ARG A 388 -12.24 -26.86 2.32
CA ARG A 388 -12.44 -26.82 0.87
C ARG A 388 -12.40 -25.38 0.32
N GLN A 389 -13.01 -24.42 1.01
CA GLN A 389 -12.97 -23.02 0.58
C GLN A 389 -11.56 -22.42 0.68
N VAL A 390 -10.77 -22.81 1.69
CA VAL A 390 -9.36 -22.44 1.79
C VAL A 390 -8.56 -22.98 0.61
N VAL A 391 -8.80 -24.24 0.20
CA VAL A 391 -8.17 -24.80 -1.00
C VAL A 391 -8.53 -24.00 -2.26
N ILE A 392 -9.81 -23.67 -2.45
CA ILE A 392 -10.26 -22.85 -3.60
C ILE A 392 -9.60 -21.46 -3.59
N ARG A 393 -9.50 -20.83 -2.41
CA ARG A 393 -8.81 -19.54 -2.27
C ARG A 393 -7.33 -19.66 -2.65
N ASN A 394 -6.65 -20.71 -2.23
CA ASN A 394 -5.24 -20.94 -2.57
C ASN A 394 -5.03 -21.23 -4.07
N GLU A 395 -5.96 -21.94 -4.71
CA GLU A 395 -5.98 -22.11 -6.18
C GLU A 395 -6.12 -20.74 -6.88
N LYS A 396 -6.96 -19.83 -6.35
CA LYS A 396 -7.09 -18.45 -6.87
C LYS A 396 -5.80 -17.65 -6.68
N MET A 397 -5.16 -17.74 -5.49
CA MET A 397 -3.88 -17.08 -5.26
C MET A 397 -2.78 -17.58 -6.19
N ALA A 398 -2.75 -18.89 -6.47
CA ALA A 398 -1.84 -19.44 -7.47
C ALA A 398 -2.10 -18.85 -8.87
N ALA A 399 -3.37 -18.67 -9.26
CA ALA A 399 -3.73 -18.02 -10.51
C ALA A 399 -3.34 -16.53 -10.54
N VAL A 400 -3.49 -15.81 -9.43
CA VAL A 400 -2.99 -14.41 -9.28
C VAL A 400 -1.47 -14.36 -9.50
N ARG A 401 -0.70 -15.22 -8.83
CA ARG A 401 0.75 -15.28 -9.00
C ARG A 401 1.18 -15.63 -10.42
N ALA A 402 0.41 -16.46 -11.12
CA ALA A 402 0.68 -16.83 -12.52
C ALA A 402 0.56 -15.66 -13.51
N LEU A 403 -0.06 -14.55 -13.11
CA LEU A 403 -0.10 -13.30 -13.89
C LEU A 403 1.19 -12.46 -13.78
N LEU A 404 1.98 -12.67 -12.72
CA LEU A 404 3.22 -11.93 -12.47
C LEU A 404 4.35 -12.44 -13.40
N LYS A 405 4.18 -12.21 -14.69
CA LYS A 405 5.17 -12.58 -15.73
C LYS A 405 6.06 -11.38 -16.03
N PRO A 406 7.28 -11.61 -16.52
CA PRO A 406 8.10 -10.52 -17.02
C PRO A 406 7.35 -9.71 -18.08
N VAL A 407 7.33 -8.39 -17.93
CA VAL A 407 6.80 -7.46 -18.95
C VAL A 407 7.97 -7.02 -19.80
N HIS A 408 7.90 -7.33 -21.09
CA HIS A 408 8.88 -6.84 -22.06
C HIS A 408 8.56 -5.41 -22.48
N HIS A 409 9.53 -4.50 -22.37
CA HIS A 409 9.35 -3.10 -22.75
C HIS A 409 10.65 -2.45 -23.20
N ARG A 410 10.53 -1.34 -23.95
CA ARG A 410 11.64 -0.57 -24.49
C ARG A 410 11.60 0.86 -23.97
N ILE A 411 12.77 1.37 -23.57
CA ILE A 411 13.02 2.77 -23.25
C ILE A 411 14.04 3.30 -24.26
N ALA A 412 13.78 4.48 -24.84
CA ALA A 412 14.69 5.09 -25.79
C ALA A 412 14.81 6.60 -25.56
N VAL A 413 15.99 7.15 -25.85
CA VAL A 413 16.29 8.58 -25.77
C VAL A 413 16.97 9.04 -27.03
N SER A 414 16.62 10.23 -27.52
CA SER A 414 17.23 10.87 -28.66
C SER A 414 17.19 12.40 -28.51
N ALA A 415 17.93 13.15 -29.34
CA ALA A 415 17.77 14.60 -29.40
C ALA A 415 16.29 14.94 -29.68
N ALA A 416 15.70 15.85 -28.92
CA ALA A 416 14.43 16.46 -29.30
C ALA A 416 14.70 17.47 -30.45
N GLN A 417 13.84 17.47 -31.47
CA GLN A 417 13.88 18.44 -32.56
C GLN A 417 13.40 19.80 -32.09
#